data_ae64ffde53c6cf130ee31894005a2c8a
#
_entry.id   ae64ffde53c6cf130ee31894005a2c8a
#
_cell.length_a   1.000
_cell.length_b   1.000
_cell.length_c   1.000
_cell.angle_alpha   90.00
_cell.angle_beta   90.00
_cell.angle_gamma   90.00
#
_symmetry.space_group_name_H-M   'P 1'
#
loop_
_entity.id
_entity.type
_entity.pdbx_description
1 polymer ?
#
loop_
_entity_poly.entity_id
_entity_poly.type
_entity_poly.pdbx_seq_one_letter_code
_entity_poly.pdbx_strand_id
1 'polypeptide(L)'
;MTKIDIFSGFLGAGKTTLIKKLIKEAFQGEKLVLIENEFGEIGIDGGFMKDAGINVTEMNSGCICCSLVGDFGAALEEVLEKYHPDRIIIEPSGVGKLSDVIKAVSGVMESHDDVQMNGYVTVADATKCKMYMKNFGEFYNNQVESAKTIVLSRTGKITDEKLDAALALTVSYTHLRAHET
;
A
#
# COMPACT_ATOMS: atom_id res chain seq x y z
N MET A 1 9.43 -15.51 10.25
CA MET A 1 8.13 -15.26 9.58
C MET A 1 8.12 -13.83 9.06
N THR A 2 8.04 -13.67 7.76
CA THR A 2 8.04 -12.36 7.08
C THR A 2 6.61 -11.82 6.98
N LYS A 3 6.40 -10.60 7.43
CA LYS A 3 5.11 -9.90 7.31
C LYS A 3 5.08 -9.06 6.05
N ILE A 4 3.98 -9.09 5.31
CA ILE A 4 3.78 -8.24 4.12
C ILE A 4 2.66 -7.24 4.38
N ASP A 5 2.94 -5.97 4.16
CA ASP A 5 1.97 -4.88 4.22
C ASP A 5 1.92 -4.14 2.88
N ILE A 6 0.70 -3.94 2.36
CA ILE A 6 0.45 -3.21 1.12
C ILE A 6 -0.19 -1.87 1.45
N PHE A 7 0.40 -0.77 0.96
CA PHE A 7 -0.13 0.59 1.12
C PHE A 7 -0.54 1.15 -0.24
N SER A 8 -1.78 0.91 -0.59
CA SER A 8 -2.41 1.42 -1.80
C SER A 8 -3.04 2.81 -1.58
N GLY A 9 -3.45 3.43 -2.64
CA GLY A 9 -4.12 4.73 -2.64
C GLY A 9 -3.85 5.48 -3.94
N PHE A 10 -4.77 6.36 -4.31
CA PHE A 10 -4.65 7.13 -5.55
C PHE A 10 -3.47 8.11 -5.52
N LEU A 11 -3.11 8.65 -6.67
CA LEU A 11 -2.00 9.60 -6.82
C LEU A 11 -2.10 10.77 -5.83
N GLY A 12 -1.02 11.04 -5.11
CA GLY A 12 -0.93 12.13 -4.16
C GLY A 12 -1.78 11.97 -2.89
N ALA A 13 -2.31 10.79 -2.59
CA ALA A 13 -3.13 10.54 -1.40
C ALA A 13 -2.36 10.63 -0.08
N GLY A 14 -1.02 10.47 -0.11
CA GLY A 14 -0.17 10.48 1.08
C GLY A 14 0.35 9.11 1.50
N LYS A 15 0.41 8.14 0.58
CA LYS A 15 0.96 6.79 0.83
C LYS A 15 2.38 6.84 1.40
N THR A 16 3.28 7.46 0.66
CA THR A 16 4.70 7.59 1.05
C THR A 16 4.85 8.28 2.40
N THR A 17 4.04 9.31 2.69
CA THR A 17 4.06 10.01 3.98
C THR A 17 3.65 9.09 5.13
N LEU A 18 2.61 8.27 4.93
CA LEU A 18 2.18 7.29 5.92
C LEU A 18 3.25 6.21 6.14
N ILE A 19 3.82 5.68 5.07
CA ILE A 19 4.87 4.65 5.14
C ILE A 19 6.07 5.18 5.92
N LYS A 20 6.57 6.38 5.61
CA LYS A 20 7.68 7.02 6.34
C LYS A 20 7.38 7.14 7.83
N LYS A 21 6.17 7.54 8.18
CA LYS A 21 5.75 7.65 9.58
C LYS A 21 5.74 6.30 10.29
N LEU A 22 5.18 5.27 9.65
CA LEU A 22 5.13 3.91 10.21
C LEU A 22 6.52 3.30 10.38
N ILE A 23 7.41 3.48 9.41
CA ILE A 23 8.80 3.03 9.50
C ILE A 23 9.49 3.67 10.72
N LYS A 24 9.29 4.97 10.91
CA LYS A 24 9.92 5.72 12.01
C LYS A 24 9.33 5.38 13.39
N GLU A 25 8.03 5.16 13.48
CA GLU A 25 7.32 5.09 14.77
C GLU A 25 6.90 3.67 15.17
N ALA A 26 6.59 2.80 14.20
CA ALA A 26 5.99 1.50 14.46
C ALA A 26 6.88 0.29 14.11
N PHE A 27 7.76 0.42 13.12
CA PHE A 27 8.54 -0.70 12.61
C PHE A 27 10.02 -0.65 13.00
N GLN A 28 10.32 0.05 14.09
CA GLN A 28 11.69 0.13 14.59
C GLN A 28 12.22 -1.25 15.00
N GLY A 29 13.48 -1.51 14.65
CA GLY A 29 14.15 -2.77 14.96
C GLY A 29 13.83 -3.93 14.02
N GLU A 30 12.89 -3.78 13.09
CA GLU A 30 12.62 -4.76 12.05
C GLU A 30 13.55 -4.56 10.84
N LYS A 31 13.95 -5.66 10.22
CA LYS A 31 14.64 -5.63 8.92
C LYS A 31 13.61 -5.44 7.82
N LEU A 32 13.56 -4.25 7.25
CA LEU A 32 12.53 -3.85 6.29
C LEU A 32 13.05 -3.91 4.86
N VAL A 33 12.19 -4.36 3.94
CA VAL A 33 12.36 -4.14 2.50
C VAL A 33 11.14 -3.34 2.01
N LEU A 34 11.40 -2.26 1.29
CA LEU A 34 10.38 -1.44 0.67
C LEU A 34 10.41 -1.67 -0.84
N ILE A 35 9.28 -2.11 -1.39
CA ILE A 35 9.08 -2.28 -2.83
C ILE A 35 8.16 -1.16 -3.30
N GLU A 36 8.70 -0.24 -4.08
CA GLU A 36 7.97 0.87 -4.67
C GLU A 36 7.73 0.64 -6.16
N ASN A 37 6.55 1.01 -6.63
CA ASN A 37 6.20 1.01 -8.03
C ASN A 37 5.70 2.40 -8.45
N GLU A 38 6.62 3.33 -8.60
CA GLU A 38 6.31 4.63 -9.18
C GLU A 38 6.94 4.81 -10.56
N PHE A 39 6.14 5.37 -11.46
CA PHE A 39 6.62 5.96 -12.70
C PHE A 39 7.29 7.30 -12.40
N GLY A 40 8.61 7.34 -12.50
CA GLY A 40 9.39 8.57 -12.53
C GLY A 40 9.74 9.13 -11.14
N GLU A 41 11.00 9.24 -10.93
CA GLU A 41 11.78 10.03 -9.97
C GLU A 41 11.16 10.30 -8.58
N ILE A 42 11.94 9.90 -7.59
CA ILE A 42 11.86 10.16 -6.16
C ILE A 42 11.17 9.02 -5.39
N GLY A 43 11.90 7.91 -5.26
CA GLY A 43 11.71 6.98 -4.15
C GLY A 43 11.90 7.69 -2.79
N ILE A 44 11.56 7.03 -1.72
CA ILE A 44 11.90 7.51 -0.37
C ILE A 44 13.40 7.79 -0.35
N ASP A 45 13.80 9.02 -0.03
CA ASP A 45 15.20 9.42 0.01
C ASP A 45 16.02 8.40 0.83
N GLY A 46 16.92 7.67 0.18
CA GLY A 46 17.84 6.76 0.86
C GLY A 46 18.64 7.43 1.98
N GLY A 47 18.75 8.77 1.95
CA GLY A 47 19.25 9.59 3.04
C GLY A 47 18.36 9.56 4.29
N PHE A 48 17.05 9.67 4.13
CA PHE A 48 16.11 9.62 5.28
C PHE A 48 16.19 8.29 6.03
N MET A 49 16.36 7.19 5.30
CA MET A 49 16.45 5.85 5.88
C MET A 49 17.75 5.62 6.65
N LYS A 50 18.89 6.10 6.11
CA LYS A 50 20.20 6.03 6.78
C LYS A 50 20.25 6.89 8.03
N ASP A 51 19.72 8.09 7.98
CA ASP A 51 19.71 9.03 9.10
C ASP A 51 18.84 8.55 10.27
N ALA A 52 17.81 7.75 9.98
CA ALA A 52 16.95 7.16 11.00
C ALA A 52 17.54 5.89 11.65
N GLY A 53 18.70 5.39 11.18
CA GLY A 53 19.29 4.13 11.67
C GLY A 53 18.45 2.89 11.36
N ILE A 54 17.58 2.98 10.36
CA ILE A 54 16.64 1.94 9.98
C ILE A 54 17.26 1.12 8.84
N ASN A 55 17.24 -0.19 9.00
CA ASN A 55 17.76 -1.12 7.98
C ASN A 55 16.70 -1.38 6.92
N VAL A 56 16.57 -0.46 5.95
CA VAL A 56 15.63 -0.56 4.83
C VAL A 56 16.38 -0.75 3.54
N THR A 57 15.98 -1.74 2.77
CA THR A 57 16.41 -1.93 1.39
C THR A 57 15.27 -1.48 0.46
N GLU A 58 15.54 -0.49 -0.38
CA GLU A 58 14.61 -0.03 -1.42
C GLU A 58 14.81 -0.83 -2.70
N MET A 59 13.72 -1.24 -3.30
CA MET A 59 13.71 -1.86 -4.61
C MET A 59 12.68 -1.17 -5.50
N ASN A 60 13.14 -0.66 -6.62
CA ASN A 60 12.26 -0.18 -7.68
C ASN A 60 11.99 -1.35 -8.63
N SER A 61 10.88 -2.03 -8.47
CA SER A 61 10.41 -2.95 -9.48
C SER A 61 9.75 -2.12 -10.59
N GLY A 62 10.23 -2.25 -11.82
CA GLY A 62 9.62 -1.62 -12.98
C GLY A 62 8.12 -1.89 -13.04
N CYS A 63 7.41 -1.10 -13.81
CA CYS A 63 5.95 -1.01 -13.87
C CYS A 63 5.18 -2.31 -13.57
N ILE A 64 4.70 -2.48 -12.34
CA ILE A 64 3.76 -3.55 -11.97
C ILE A 64 2.42 -3.42 -12.75
N CYS A 65 2.14 -2.22 -13.29
CA CYS A 65 0.90 -1.96 -14.02
C CYS A 65 0.83 -2.56 -15.42
N CYS A 66 1.96 -2.86 -16.06
CA CYS A 66 1.97 -3.16 -17.49
C CYS A 66 2.19 -4.63 -17.84
N SER A 67 2.77 -5.40 -16.97
CA SER A 67 2.93 -6.83 -17.19
C SER A 67 3.05 -7.58 -15.88
N LEU A 68 1.93 -7.63 -15.14
CA LEU A 68 1.68 -8.95 -14.65
C LEU A 68 2.23 -9.35 -13.31
N VAL A 69 1.29 -9.81 -12.60
CA VAL A 69 1.34 -10.74 -11.48
C VAL A 69 2.60 -11.64 -11.45
N GLY A 70 3.14 -12.05 -12.61
CA GLY A 70 4.31 -12.90 -12.70
C GLY A 70 5.64 -12.22 -12.38
N ASP A 71 5.88 -11.04 -12.93
CA ASP A 71 7.16 -10.33 -12.72
C ASP A 71 7.28 -9.80 -11.28
N PHE A 72 6.14 -9.41 -10.70
CA PHE A 72 6.11 -8.99 -9.31
C PHE A 72 6.29 -10.16 -8.35
N GLY A 73 5.68 -11.31 -8.65
CA GLY A 73 5.88 -12.53 -7.87
C GLY A 73 7.35 -12.93 -7.81
N ALA A 74 8.04 -12.95 -8.96
CA ALA A 74 9.45 -13.26 -9.04
C ALA A 74 10.33 -12.26 -8.25
N ALA A 75 10.03 -10.97 -8.33
CA ALA A 75 10.72 -9.95 -7.56
C ALA A 75 10.52 -10.13 -6.05
N LEU A 76 9.32 -10.50 -5.63
CA LEU A 76 9.01 -10.77 -4.23
C LEU A 76 9.74 -12.02 -3.72
N GLU A 77 9.81 -13.08 -4.51
CA GLU A 77 10.59 -14.29 -4.20
C GLU A 77 12.08 -13.97 -4.06
N GLU A 78 12.65 -13.20 -4.99
CA GLU A 78 14.05 -12.76 -4.90
C GLU A 78 14.33 -11.98 -3.60
N VAL A 79 13.41 -11.11 -3.20
CA VAL A 79 13.51 -10.34 -1.94
C VAL A 79 13.51 -11.27 -0.74
N LEU A 80 12.62 -12.24 -0.70
CA LEU A 80 12.54 -13.21 0.40
C LEU A 80 13.82 -14.04 0.52
N GLU A 81 14.33 -14.55 -0.60
CA GLU A 81 15.53 -15.39 -0.63
C GLU A 81 16.83 -14.62 -0.33
N LYS A 82 16.95 -13.40 -0.86
CA LYS A 82 18.19 -12.63 -0.76
C LYS A 82 18.33 -11.86 0.56
N TYR A 83 17.23 -11.29 1.04
CA TYR A 83 17.29 -10.39 2.17
C TYR A 83 16.73 -10.97 3.47
N HIS A 84 15.92 -12.03 3.43
CA HIS A 84 15.27 -12.62 4.63
C HIS A 84 14.69 -11.55 5.56
N PRO A 85 13.78 -10.69 5.08
CA PRO A 85 13.29 -9.56 5.87
C PRO A 85 12.30 -10.00 6.95
N ASP A 86 12.20 -9.17 8.00
CA ASP A 86 11.13 -9.31 8.99
C ASP A 86 9.80 -8.79 8.44
N ARG A 87 9.90 -7.76 7.57
CA ARG A 87 8.74 -7.12 6.95
C ARG A 87 9.05 -6.63 5.54
N ILE A 88 8.08 -6.81 4.65
CA ILE A 88 8.07 -6.23 3.31
C ILE A 88 6.93 -5.22 3.24
N ILE A 89 7.24 -4.01 2.85
CA ILE A 89 6.27 -2.95 2.58
C ILE A 89 6.17 -2.79 1.07
N ILE A 90 4.95 -2.84 0.55
CA ILE A 90 4.68 -2.68 -0.88
C ILE A 90 3.88 -1.40 -1.07
N GLU A 91 4.42 -0.46 -1.86
CA GLU A 91 3.73 0.73 -2.31
C GLU A 91 3.44 0.61 -3.81
N PRO A 92 2.24 0.13 -4.22
CA PRO A 92 1.89 0.05 -5.63
C PRO A 92 1.63 1.42 -6.23
N SER A 93 1.64 1.48 -7.58
CA SER A 93 1.27 2.69 -8.30
C SER A 93 -0.11 3.22 -7.88
N GLY A 94 -0.26 4.54 -7.81
CA GLY A 94 -1.52 5.21 -7.49
C GLY A 94 -2.65 4.92 -8.48
N VAL A 95 -2.34 4.42 -9.68
CA VAL A 95 -3.32 3.99 -10.70
C VAL A 95 -3.42 2.47 -10.85
N GLY A 96 -2.84 1.70 -9.92
CA GLY A 96 -2.93 0.25 -9.88
C GLY A 96 -4.17 -0.24 -9.12
N LYS A 97 -4.65 -1.43 -9.46
CA LYS A 97 -5.68 -2.13 -8.71
C LYS A 97 -5.08 -2.84 -7.51
N LEU A 98 -5.59 -2.57 -6.32
CA LEU A 98 -5.15 -3.25 -5.10
C LEU A 98 -5.40 -4.76 -5.16
N SER A 99 -6.52 -5.18 -5.75
CA SER A 99 -6.87 -6.60 -5.93
C SER A 99 -5.79 -7.37 -6.69
N ASP A 100 -5.15 -6.77 -7.68
CA ASP A 100 -4.12 -7.43 -8.47
C ASP A 100 -2.84 -7.64 -7.65
N VAL A 101 -2.47 -6.66 -6.83
CA VAL A 101 -1.32 -6.77 -5.93
C VAL A 101 -1.57 -7.82 -4.84
N ILE A 102 -2.76 -7.84 -4.24
CA ILE A 102 -3.15 -8.85 -3.25
C ILE A 102 -3.06 -10.25 -3.85
N LYS A 103 -3.57 -10.43 -5.08
CA LYS A 103 -3.52 -11.71 -5.80
C LYS A 103 -2.08 -12.17 -6.05
N ALA A 104 -1.21 -11.25 -6.49
CA ALA A 104 0.20 -11.57 -6.73
C ALA A 104 0.92 -12.01 -5.45
N VAL A 105 0.72 -11.28 -4.35
CA VAL A 105 1.29 -11.63 -3.04
C VAL A 105 0.75 -12.97 -2.54
N SER A 106 -0.56 -13.20 -2.67
CA SER A 106 -1.18 -14.47 -2.28
C SER A 106 -0.59 -15.66 -3.03
N GLY A 107 -0.30 -15.49 -4.33
CA GLY A 107 0.36 -16.54 -5.13
C GLY A 107 1.74 -16.92 -4.61
N VAL A 108 2.54 -15.95 -4.18
CA VAL A 108 3.85 -16.22 -3.57
C VAL A 108 3.70 -16.90 -2.20
N MET A 109 2.72 -16.50 -1.41
CA MET A 109 2.48 -17.10 -0.10
C MET A 109 2.10 -18.57 -0.17
N GLU A 110 1.50 -19.04 -1.26
CA GLU A 110 1.19 -20.48 -1.45
C GLU A 110 2.45 -21.36 -1.45
N SER A 111 3.61 -20.79 -1.79
CA SER A 111 4.90 -21.47 -1.85
C SER A 111 5.80 -21.20 -0.63
N HIS A 112 5.39 -20.34 0.29
CA HIS A 112 6.20 -19.86 1.40
C HIS A 112 5.41 -19.85 2.72
N ASP A 113 5.50 -20.92 3.49
CA ASP A 113 4.82 -21.07 4.79
C ASP A 113 5.29 -20.06 5.85
N ASP A 114 6.44 -19.45 5.64
CA ASP A 114 7.05 -18.46 6.54
C ASP A 114 6.71 -17.00 6.18
N VAL A 115 5.79 -16.78 5.24
CA VAL A 115 5.34 -15.47 4.78
C VAL A 115 3.87 -15.26 5.13
N GLN A 116 3.54 -14.09 5.66
CA GLN A 116 2.19 -13.74 6.08
C GLN A 116 1.75 -12.38 5.53
N MET A 117 0.55 -12.33 4.94
CA MET A 117 -0.13 -11.06 4.66
C MET A 117 -0.59 -10.46 6.00
N ASN A 118 0.05 -9.37 6.41
CA ASN A 118 -0.27 -8.68 7.65
C ASN A 118 -1.37 -7.63 7.44
N GLY A 119 -1.26 -6.81 6.40
CA GLY A 119 -2.25 -5.80 6.10
C GLY A 119 -2.24 -5.33 4.64
N TYR A 120 -3.39 -4.84 4.20
CA TYR A 120 -3.54 -4.11 2.95
C TYR A 120 -4.41 -2.89 3.20
N VAL A 121 -3.78 -1.75 3.05
CA VAL A 121 -4.31 -0.44 3.44
C VAL A 121 -4.49 0.41 2.21
N THR A 122 -5.60 1.15 2.13
CA THR A 122 -5.78 2.20 1.13
C THR A 122 -5.80 3.57 1.80
N VAL A 123 -4.90 4.44 1.36
CA VAL A 123 -4.88 5.85 1.76
C VAL A 123 -5.77 6.64 0.80
N ALA A 124 -6.81 7.27 1.33
CA ALA A 124 -7.78 8.06 0.57
C ALA A 124 -7.76 9.52 1.01
N ASP A 125 -7.57 10.43 0.06
CA ASP A 125 -7.65 11.87 0.29
C ASP A 125 -9.11 12.27 0.54
N ALA A 126 -9.43 12.60 1.78
CA ALA A 126 -10.79 12.98 2.20
C ALA A 126 -11.37 14.17 1.41
N THR A 127 -10.50 15.03 0.87
CA THR A 127 -10.92 16.21 0.09
C THR A 127 -11.38 15.86 -1.32
N LYS A 128 -11.07 14.65 -1.83
CA LYS A 128 -11.21 14.27 -3.24
C LYS A 128 -11.99 12.97 -3.49
N CYS A 129 -12.41 12.26 -2.44
CA CYS A 129 -13.09 10.96 -2.56
C CYS A 129 -14.20 10.94 -3.63
N LYS A 130 -15.16 11.85 -3.51
CA LYS A 130 -16.30 11.92 -4.45
C LYS A 130 -15.87 12.13 -5.90
N MET A 131 -14.90 13.02 -6.11
CA MET A 131 -14.39 13.34 -7.44
C MET A 131 -13.66 12.13 -8.05
N TYR A 132 -12.82 11.47 -7.28
CA TYR A 132 -12.05 10.33 -7.77
C TYR A 132 -12.92 9.10 -8.03
N MET A 133 -13.92 8.83 -7.19
CA MET A 133 -14.88 7.75 -7.43
C MET A 133 -15.62 7.94 -8.75
N LYS A 134 -15.98 9.19 -9.07
CA LYS A 134 -16.69 9.50 -10.31
C LYS A 134 -15.80 9.42 -11.55
N ASN A 135 -14.58 9.93 -11.48
CA ASN A 135 -13.73 10.11 -12.65
C ASN A 135 -12.74 8.95 -12.90
N PHE A 136 -12.41 8.21 -11.86
CA PHE A 136 -11.41 7.14 -11.88
C PHE A 136 -11.92 5.87 -11.22
N GLY A 137 -13.22 5.61 -11.32
CA GLY A 137 -13.93 4.57 -10.60
C GLY A 137 -13.32 3.17 -10.74
N GLU A 138 -12.78 2.82 -11.91
CA GLU A 138 -12.18 1.52 -12.11
C GLU A 138 -11.02 1.23 -11.15
N PHE A 139 -10.11 2.20 -10.98
CA PHE A 139 -8.95 2.02 -10.11
C PHE A 139 -9.25 2.44 -8.67
N TYR A 140 -9.85 3.61 -8.50
CA TYR A 140 -10.11 4.17 -7.19
C TYR A 140 -11.08 3.31 -6.37
N ASN A 141 -12.19 2.88 -6.97
CA ASN A 141 -13.16 2.03 -6.28
C ASN A 141 -12.55 0.67 -5.93
N ASN A 142 -11.76 0.07 -6.83
CA ASN A 142 -11.06 -1.17 -6.52
C ASN A 142 -10.11 -1.02 -5.33
N GLN A 143 -9.37 0.09 -5.23
CA GLN A 143 -8.48 0.37 -4.10
C GLN A 143 -9.25 0.47 -2.78
N VAL A 144 -10.43 1.10 -2.79
CA VAL A 144 -11.28 1.23 -1.61
C VAL A 144 -11.95 -0.09 -1.24
N GLU A 145 -12.55 -0.78 -2.22
CA GLU A 145 -13.28 -2.03 -2.01
C GLU A 145 -12.39 -3.18 -1.56
N SER A 146 -11.17 -3.24 -2.07
CA SER A 146 -10.23 -4.33 -1.79
C SER A 146 -9.44 -4.14 -0.50
N ALA A 147 -9.48 -2.96 0.10
CA ALA A 147 -8.72 -2.67 1.32
C ALA A 147 -9.33 -3.33 2.55
N LYS A 148 -8.45 -3.83 3.44
CA LYS A 148 -8.84 -4.24 4.79
C LYS A 148 -8.99 -3.04 5.73
N THR A 149 -8.17 -2.00 5.48
CA THR A 149 -8.17 -0.77 6.26
C THR A 149 -8.11 0.43 5.33
N ILE A 150 -8.92 1.44 5.59
CA ILE A 150 -8.87 2.72 4.87
C ILE A 150 -8.39 3.80 5.82
N VAL A 151 -7.38 4.53 5.40
CA VAL A 151 -6.85 5.69 6.11
C VAL A 151 -7.23 6.95 5.34
N LEU A 152 -8.04 7.81 5.95
CA LEU A 152 -8.37 9.11 5.37
C LEU A 152 -7.26 10.10 5.66
N SER A 153 -6.69 10.68 4.62
CA SER A 153 -5.70 11.74 4.70
C SER A 153 -6.34 13.13 4.54
N ARG A 154 -5.61 14.18 4.94
CA ARG A 154 -6.01 15.59 4.82
C ARG A 154 -7.34 15.95 5.50
N THR A 155 -7.71 15.21 6.53
CA THR A 155 -8.94 15.42 7.29
C THR A 155 -9.02 16.80 7.96
N GLY A 156 -7.89 17.35 8.38
CA GLY A 156 -7.83 18.69 8.97
C GLY A 156 -8.04 19.86 7.98
N LYS A 157 -8.22 19.56 6.68
CA LYS A 157 -8.46 20.58 5.63
C LYS A 157 -9.91 20.70 5.20
N ILE A 158 -10.80 19.94 5.81
CA ILE A 158 -12.23 19.89 5.48
C ILE A 158 -13.08 20.05 6.73
N THR A 159 -14.34 20.45 6.54
CA THR A 159 -15.34 20.51 7.61
C THR A 159 -15.75 19.10 8.05
N ASP A 160 -16.31 18.99 9.26
CA ASP A 160 -16.81 17.72 9.78
C ASP A 160 -17.88 17.11 8.87
N GLU A 161 -18.76 17.92 8.29
CA GLU A 161 -19.78 17.46 7.33
C GLU A 161 -19.16 16.82 6.07
N LYS A 162 -18.07 17.38 5.56
CA LYS A 162 -17.34 16.82 4.42
C LYS A 162 -16.57 15.57 4.80
N LEU A 163 -16.05 15.51 6.02
CA LEU A 163 -15.40 14.31 6.56
C LEU A 163 -16.42 13.18 6.69
N ASP A 164 -17.59 13.44 7.25
CA ASP A 164 -18.67 12.46 7.37
C ASP A 164 -19.13 11.96 5.99
N ALA A 165 -19.21 12.84 5.00
CA ALA A 165 -19.53 12.46 3.62
C ALA A 165 -18.43 11.56 3.01
N ALA A 166 -17.14 11.85 3.24
CA ALA A 166 -16.04 11.01 2.79
C ALA A 166 -16.05 9.63 3.48
N LEU A 167 -16.31 9.60 4.78
CA LEU A 167 -16.48 8.35 5.54
C LEU A 167 -17.64 7.52 4.99
N ALA A 168 -18.80 8.12 4.77
CA ALA A 168 -19.97 7.43 4.22
C ALA A 168 -19.69 6.84 2.84
N LEU A 169 -18.98 7.57 1.98
CA LEU A 169 -18.58 7.08 0.66
C LEU A 169 -17.64 5.88 0.75
N THR A 170 -16.61 5.94 1.59
CA THR A 170 -15.66 4.85 1.74
C THR A 170 -16.29 3.61 2.39
N VAL A 171 -17.13 3.81 3.41
CA VAL A 171 -17.83 2.73 4.11
C VAL A 171 -18.86 2.04 3.22
N SER A 172 -19.56 2.76 2.34
CA SER A 172 -20.54 2.15 1.44
C SER A 172 -19.92 1.11 0.49
N TYR A 173 -18.65 1.27 0.12
CA TYR A 173 -17.91 0.32 -0.70
C TYR A 173 -17.29 -0.83 0.10
N THR A 174 -17.07 -0.64 1.40
CA THR A 174 -16.46 -1.67 2.27
C THR A 174 -17.48 -2.49 3.06
N HIS A 175 -18.71 -2.05 3.10
CA HIS A 175 -19.77 -2.58 4.01
C HIS A 175 -20.12 -4.06 3.77
N LEU A 176 -19.90 -4.59 2.59
CA LEU A 176 -20.12 -6.00 2.30
C LEU A 176 -19.09 -6.94 2.97
N ARG A 177 -18.00 -6.40 3.50
CA ARG A 177 -16.94 -7.19 4.18
C ARG A 177 -16.90 -7.05 5.69
N ALA A 178 -17.52 -6.02 6.25
CA ALA A 178 -17.55 -5.80 7.70
C ALA A 178 -18.40 -6.85 8.46
N HIS A 179 -19.22 -7.61 7.76
CA HIS A 179 -20.05 -8.66 8.33
C HIS A 179 -19.45 -10.07 8.28
N GLU A 180 -18.26 -10.24 7.69
CA GLU A 180 -17.60 -11.54 7.59
C GLU A 180 -16.45 -11.75 8.61
N THR A 181 -16.29 -10.85 9.54
CA THR A 181 -15.32 -11.01 10.63
C THR A 181 -16.02 -11.26 11.95
#